data_e3ad837438ba2cb4fab8e4d5f1d2201d
#
_entry.id   e3ad837438ba2cb4fab8e4d5f1d2201d
#
_cell.length_a   1.000
_cell.length_b   1.000
_cell.length_c   1.000
_cell.angle_alpha   90.00
_cell.angle_beta   90.00
_cell.angle_gamma   90.00
#
_symmetry.space_group_name_H-M   'P 1'
#
loop_
_entity.id
_entity.type
_entity.pdbx_description
1 polymer ?
#
loop_
_entity_poly.entity_id
_entity_poly.type
_entity_poly.pdbx_seq_one_letter_code
_entity_poly.pdbx_strand_id
1 'polypeptide(L)'
;MSGHLSLNAVSTVLGALVVDACRGDEVLKHLVGDPKQVSLANPTETAAHADQRVSLWLYRITENEFLKNVPAPDPARMSPLAVDLHYLITPFTGNAENDQVLLGKVLQAFHENSSVYVSRAADRVIDEIRIVLCRLPLEEVTRIWEALQEPYRLSVCYLVRVIEIDADTLRPDAAVREITTGMGSEVPS
;
A
#
# COMPACT_ATOMS: atom_id res chain seq x y z
N MET A 1 17.59 -9.46 4.08
CA MET A 1 17.01 -8.86 5.29
C MET A 1 15.74 -8.12 4.92
N SER A 2 14.86 -8.24 5.67
CA SER A 2 13.42 -8.45 5.76
C SER A 2 12.59 -7.46 4.94
N GLY A 3 12.21 -7.87 3.74
CA GLY A 3 11.22 -7.17 2.89
C GLY A 3 9.85 -6.98 3.56
N HIS A 4 9.55 -7.71 4.65
CA HIS A 4 8.29 -7.60 5.38
C HIS A 4 8.11 -6.25 6.10
N LEU A 5 9.17 -5.51 6.39
CA LEU A 5 9.09 -4.18 7.01
C LEU A 5 8.66 -3.09 6.02
N SER A 6 8.72 -3.36 4.72
CA SER A 6 8.38 -2.38 3.68
C SER A 6 6.92 -1.92 3.75
N LEU A 7 5.98 -2.82 4.07
CA LEU A 7 4.54 -2.49 4.18
C LEU A 7 4.26 -1.48 5.28
N ASN A 8 4.83 -1.71 6.47
CA ASN A 8 4.66 -0.79 7.60
C ASN A 8 5.34 0.55 7.34
N ALA A 9 6.52 0.56 6.70
CA ALA A 9 7.22 1.79 6.33
C ALA A 9 6.37 2.67 5.41
N VAL A 10 5.71 2.08 4.42
CA VAL A 10 4.78 2.79 3.54
C VAL A 10 3.62 3.39 4.31
N SER A 11 2.93 2.58 5.14
CA SER A 11 1.82 3.08 5.96
C SER A 11 2.24 4.23 6.86
N THR A 12 3.45 4.16 7.43
CA THR A 12 4.02 5.21 8.27
C THR A 12 4.28 6.49 7.48
N VAL A 13 4.84 6.39 6.28
CA VAL A 13 5.08 7.55 5.39
C VAL A 13 3.77 8.20 4.98
N LEU A 14 2.75 7.42 4.59
CA LEU A 14 1.43 7.97 4.26
C LEU A 14 0.79 8.68 5.46
N GLY A 15 0.88 8.09 6.65
CA GLY A 15 0.40 8.72 7.88
C GLY A 15 1.12 10.03 8.19
N ALA A 16 2.45 10.09 8.00
CA ALA A 16 3.23 11.30 8.18
C ALA A 16 2.81 12.41 7.20
N LEU A 17 2.60 12.06 5.91
CA LEU A 17 2.10 13.01 4.91
C LEU A 17 0.75 13.63 5.31
N VAL A 18 -0.18 12.83 5.84
CA VAL A 18 -1.47 13.32 6.33
C VAL A 18 -1.28 14.30 7.50
N VAL A 19 -0.47 13.93 8.48
CA VAL A 19 -0.19 14.78 9.66
C VAL A 19 0.48 16.09 9.27
N ASP A 20 1.50 16.03 8.43
CA ASP A 20 2.27 17.21 8.01
C ASP A 20 1.40 18.18 7.20
N ALA A 21 0.55 17.66 6.32
CA ALA A 21 -0.41 18.46 5.59
C ALA A 21 -1.42 19.16 6.50
N CYS A 22 -1.89 18.47 7.54
CA CYS A 22 -2.84 19.04 8.50
C CYS A 22 -2.19 20.07 9.43
N ARG A 23 -0.92 19.88 9.81
CA ARG A 23 -0.17 20.86 10.62
C ARG A 23 -0.02 22.21 9.94
N GLY A 24 0.05 22.24 8.61
CA GLY A 24 0.13 23.47 7.82
C GLY A 24 -1.20 24.21 7.67
N ASP A 25 -2.31 23.65 8.16
CA ASP A 25 -3.66 24.19 8.01
C ASP A 25 -4.21 24.70 9.34
N GLU A 26 -4.75 25.94 9.37
CA GLU A 26 -5.21 26.62 10.59
C GLU A 26 -6.38 25.88 11.29
N VAL A 27 -7.23 25.21 10.54
CA VAL A 27 -8.38 24.46 11.08
C VAL A 27 -7.95 23.05 11.47
N LEU A 28 -7.22 22.37 10.58
CA LEU A 28 -6.91 20.95 10.72
C LEU A 28 -5.79 20.66 11.71
N LYS A 29 -4.87 21.62 11.99
CA LYS A 29 -3.80 21.45 12.98
C LYS A 29 -4.29 21.08 14.38
N HIS A 30 -5.51 21.48 14.72
CA HIS A 30 -6.14 21.17 15.99
C HIS A 30 -6.86 19.80 15.97
N LEU A 31 -7.16 19.27 14.81
CA LEU A 31 -7.86 17.99 14.62
C LEU A 31 -6.88 16.85 14.37
N VAL A 32 -5.87 17.06 13.52
CA VAL A 32 -4.87 16.04 13.13
C VAL A 32 -3.48 16.68 13.15
N GLY A 33 -2.96 16.95 14.33
CA GLY A 33 -1.61 17.50 14.54
C GLY A 33 -0.59 16.51 15.10
N ASP A 34 -1.03 15.36 15.60
CA ASP A 34 -0.20 14.32 16.19
C ASP A 34 -0.31 13.02 15.36
N PRO A 35 0.79 12.30 15.11
CA PRO A 35 0.77 11.00 14.46
C PRO A 35 -0.16 9.98 15.10
N LYS A 36 -0.40 10.06 16.41
CA LYS A 36 -1.33 9.18 17.14
C LYS A 36 -2.79 9.35 16.70
N GLN A 37 -3.13 10.47 16.08
CA GLN A 37 -4.47 10.73 15.57
C GLN A 37 -4.74 10.05 14.23
N VAL A 38 -3.70 9.50 13.57
CA VAL A 38 -3.81 8.67 12.37
C VAL A 38 -3.65 7.21 12.76
N SER A 39 -4.71 6.45 12.63
CA SER A 39 -4.76 5.02 12.91
C SER A 39 -4.50 4.22 11.65
N LEU A 40 -3.75 3.13 11.76
CA LEU A 40 -3.58 2.14 10.69
C LEU A 40 -4.59 0.98 10.80
N ALA A 41 -5.39 0.98 11.87
CA ALA A 41 -6.46 0.03 12.09
C ALA A 41 -7.65 0.27 11.15
N ASN A 42 -8.55 -0.70 11.08
CA ASN A 42 -9.77 -0.57 10.31
C ASN A 42 -10.69 0.55 10.86
N PRO A 43 -11.67 1.02 10.08
CA PRO A 43 -12.59 2.08 10.50
C PRO A 43 -13.33 1.78 11.81
N THR A 44 -13.78 0.54 12.03
CA THR A 44 -14.51 0.13 13.25
C THR A 44 -13.64 0.26 14.49
N GLU A 45 -12.42 -0.25 14.45
CA GLU A 45 -11.45 -0.14 15.54
C GLU A 45 -11.06 1.33 15.78
N THR A 46 -10.83 2.10 14.72
CA THR A 46 -10.51 3.52 14.83
C THR A 46 -11.64 4.31 15.51
N ALA A 47 -12.90 4.02 15.17
CA ALA A 47 -14.07 4.67 15.76
C ALA A 47 -14.21 4.43 17.27
N ALA A 48 -13.66 3.33 17.79
CA ALA A 48 -13.66 3.00 19.21
C ALA A 48 -12.70 3.87 20.04
N HIS A 49 -11.77 4.59 19.40
CA HIS A 49 -10.76 5.42 20.06
C HIS A 49 -11.00 6.90 19.81
N ALA A 50 -11.42 7.62 20.85
CA ALA A 50 -11.81 9.04 20.75
C ALA A 50 -10.67 10.00 20.38
N ASP A 51 -9.42 9.62 20.54
CA ASP A 51 -8.23 10.36 20.19
C ASP A 51 -7.79 10.16 18.72
N GLN A 52 -8.29 9.13 18.06
CA GLN A 52 -8.02 8.87 16.64
C GLN A 52 -9.00 9.63 15.75
N ARG A 53 -8.47 10.26 14.70
CA ARG A 53 -9.23 11.15 13.81
C ARG A 53 -9.26 10.69 12.36
N VAL A 54 -8.36 9.80 11.98
CA VAL A 54 -8.26 9.25 10.62
C VAL A 54 -7.93 7.78 10.70
N SER A 55 -8.68 6.94 10.00
CA SER A 55 -8.30 5.58 9.68
C SER A 55 -7.60 5.58 8.32
N LEU A 56 -6.37 5.13 8.28
CA LEU A 56 -5.57 4.86 7.09
C LEU A 56 -5.37 3.35 6.98
N TRP A 57 -6.41 2.65 6.58
CA TRP A 57 -6.46 1.19 6.62
C TRP A 57 -5.98 0.55 5.33
N LEU A 58 -4.95 -0.30 5.43
CA LEU A 58 -4.53 -1.19 4.35
C LEU A 58 -5.51 -2.37 4.28
N TYR A 59 -6.51 -2.29 3.39
CA TYR A 59 -7.58 -3.29 3.35
C TYR A 59 -7.35 -4.41 2.32
N ARG A 60 -6.41 -4.21 1.38
CA ARG A 60 -6.13 -5.19 0.34
C ARG A 60 -4.69 -5.05 -0.17
N ILE A 61 -4.06 -6.18 -0.44
CA ILE A 61 -2.76 -6.29 -1.10
C ILE A 61 -2.96 -7.14 -2.35
N THR A 62 -2.41 -6.72 -3.48
CA THR A 62 -2.44 -7.48 -4.73
C THR A 62 -1.04 -7.56 -5.33
N GLU A 63 -0.74 -8.65 -6.04
CA GLU A 63 0.48 -8.74 -6.83
C GLU A 63 0.41 -7.73 -7.99
N ASN A 64 1.52 -7.07 -8.27
CA ASN A 64 1.59 -6.15 -9.41
C ASN A 64 1.71 -6.94 -10.71
N GLU A 65 0.69 -6.84 -11.56
CA GLU A 65 0.60 -7.62 -12.81
C GLU A 65 1.68 -7.26 -13.83
N PHE A 66 2.20 -6.03 -13.79
CA PHE A 66 3.19 -5.53 -14.77
C PHE A 66 4.61 -6.00 -14.43
N LEU A 67 4.91 -6.21 -13.15
CA LEU A 67 6.25 -6.60 -12.68
C LEU A 67 6.38 -8.10 -12.37
N LYS A 68 5.29 -8.84 -12.47
CA LYS A 68 5.23 -10.28 -12.15
C LYS A 68 6.28 -11.13 -12.88
N ASN A 69 6.64 -10.77 -14.10
CA ASN A 69 7.53 -11.54 -14.97
C ASN A 69 8.90 -10.88 -15.21
N VAL A 70 9.25 -9.86 -14.42
CA VAL A 70 10.57 -9.24 -14.53
C VAL A 70 11.60 -10.20 -13.94
N PRO A 71 12.60 -10.67 -14.74
CA PRO A 71 13.64 -11.54 -14.22
C PRO A 71 14.45 -10.84 -13.12
N ALA A 72 14.89 -11.62 -12.12
CA ALA A 72 15.82 -11.07 -11.13
C ALA A 72 17.12 -10.63 -11.83
N PRO A 73 17.70 -9.48 -11.42
CA PRO A 73 18.99 -9.01 -11.95
C PRO A 73 20.11 -10.02 -11.73
N ASP A 74 20.05 -10.81 -10.67
CA ASP A 74 20.96 -11.89 -10.32
C ASP A 74 20.23 -13.23 -10.45
N PRO A 75 20.71 -14.14 -11.34
CA PRO A 75 20.11 -15.48 -11.52
C PRO A 75 20.12 -16.34 -10.24
N ALA A 76 21.04 -16.08 -9.31
CA ALA A 76 21.13 -16.78 -8.03
C ALA A 76 20.07 -16.31 -7.01
N ARG A 77 19.35 -15.23 -7.30
CA ARG A 77 18.30 -14.69 -6.42
C ARG A 77 16.91 -14.95 -7.01
N MET A 78 15.96 -15.06 -6.14
CA MET A 78 14.54 -15.01 -6.56
C MET A 78 14.18 -13.59 -6.96
N SER A 79 13.31 -13.44 -7.97
CA SER A 79 12.74 -12.13 -8.29
C SER A 79 11.97 -11.60 -7.08
N PRO A 80 12.11 -10.30 -6.74
CA PRO A 80 11.32 -9.72 -5.67
C PRO A 80 9.83 -9.80 -6.01
N LEU A 81 9.01 -9.95 -4.97
CA LEU A 81 7.56 -9.89 -5.12
C LEU A 81 7.13 -8.42 -5.18
N ALA A 82 6.70 -7.97 -6.34
CA ALA A 82 6.13 -6.64 -6.51
C ALA A 82 4.64 -6.64 -6.12
N VAL A 83 4.25 -5.76 -5.20
CA VAL A 83 2.88 -5.68 -4.70
C VAL A 83 2.32 -4.25 -4.81
N ASP A 84 1.02 -4.21 -4.98
CA ASP A 84 0.18 -3.01 -4.93
C ASP A 84 -0.63 -3.02 -3.62
N LEU A 85 -0.61 -1.89 -2.90
CA LEU A 85 -1.28 -1.72 -1.62
C LEU A 85 -2.51 -0.84 -1.76
N HIS A 86 -3.66 -1.32 -1.30
CA HIS A 86 -4.92 -0.60 -1.37
C HIS A 86 -5.31 -0.08 0.01
N TYR A 87 -5.42 1.23 0.14
CA TYR A 87 -5.78 1.92 1.39
C TYR A 87 -7.18 2.50 1.30
N LEU A 88 -7.95 2.32 2.37
CA LEU A 88 -9.19 3.06 2.62
C LEU A 88 -8.90 4.13 3.67
N ILE A 89 -9.19 5.39 3.35
CA ILE A 89 -8.99 6.52 4.25
C ILE A 89 -10.35 7.05 4.67
N THR A 90 -10.60 7.04 5.98
CA THR A 90 -11.88 7.42 6.57
C THR A 90 -11.65 8.43 7.70
N PRO A 91 -12.26 9.60 7.66
CA PRO A 91 -12.18 10.59 8.74
C PRO A 91 -13.14 10.27 9.89
N PHE A 92 -12.76 10.68 11.10
CA PHE A 92 -13.52 10.52 12.35
C PHE A 92 -13.42 11.80 13.21
N THR A 93 -13.70 12.97 12.63
CA THR A 93 -13.61 14.25 13.36
C THR A 93 -14.83 14.54 14.25
N GLY A 94 -15.89 13.76 14.10
CA GLY A 94 -17.17 13.95 14.79
C GLY A 94 -18.06 15.03 14.18
N ASN A 95 -17.64 15.69 13.10
CA ASN A 95 -18.38 16.70 12.37
C ASN A 95 -18.21 16.47 10.86
N ALA A 96 -19.33 16.40 10.14
CA ALA A 96 -19.33 16.12 8.70
C ALA A 96 -18.58 17.19 7.85
N GLU A 97 -18.63 18.45 8.25
CA GLU A 97 -17.90 19.54 7.57
C GLU A 97 -16.40 19.34 7.73
N ASN A 98 -15.93 19.06 8.94
CA ASN A 98 -14.53 18.79 9.22
C ASN A 98 -14.05 17.49 8.52
N ASP A 99 -14.90 16.47 8.43
CA ASP A 99 -14.60 15.24 7.69
C ASP A 99 -14.34 15.53 6.20
N GLN A 100 -15.14 16.39 5.58
CA GLN A 100 -14.96 16.80 4.18
C GLN A 100 -13.69 17.65 4.00
N VAL A 101 -13.44 18.61 4.90
CA VAL A 101 -12.22 19.44 4.86
C VAL A 101 -10.98 18.58 5.01
N LEU A 102 -11.00 17.62 5.94
CA LEU A 102 -9.89 16.71 6.18
C LEU A 102 -9.62 15.82 4.96
N LEU A 103 -10.65 15.23 4.36
CA LEU A 103 -10.48 14.45 3.12
C LEU A 103 -9.99 15.31 1.96
N GLY A 104 -10.48 16.54 1.82
CA GLY A 104 -9.98 17.50 0.83
C GLY A 104 -8.48 17.75 1.00
N LYS A 105 -8.02 17.90 2.26
CA LYS A 105 -6.60 18.07 2.55
C LYS A 105 -5.76 16.83 2.27
N VAL A 106 -6.28 15.64 2.58
CA VAL A 106 -5.65 14.36 2.23
C VAL A 106 -5.51 14.22 0.71
N LEU A 107 -6.58 14.52 -0.04
CA LEU A 107 -6.56 14.49 -1.51
C LEU A 107 -5.50 15.44 -2.07
N GLN A 108 -5.40 16.66 -1.54
CA GLN A 108 -4.39 17.64 -1.92
C GLN A 108 -2.99 17.13 -1.62
N ALA A 109 -2.75 16.68 -0.39
CA ALA A 109 -1.43 16.20 0.06
C ALA A 109 -0.92 15.03 -0.78
N PHE A 110 -1.77 14.06 -1.07
CA PHE A 110 -1.39 12.89 -1.87
C PHE A 110 -1.26 13.21 -3.36
N HIS A 111 -1.95 14.23 -3.86
CA HIS A 111 -1.75 14.72 -5.22
C HIS A 111 -0.40 15.44 -5.36
N GLU A 112 -0.07 16.31 -4.41
CA GLU A 112 1.21 17.02 -4.37
C GLU A 112 2.41 16.09 -4.16
N ASN A 113 2.19 14.96 -3.44
CA ASN A 113 3.19 13.93 -3.17
C ASN A 113 2.84 12.61 -3.86
N SER A 114 2.47 12.66 -5.14
CA SER A 114 2.09 11.47 -5.91
C SER A 114 3.22 10.46 -6.14
N SER A 115 4.47 10.87 -5.94
CA SER A 115 5.66 10.03 -5.91
C SER A 115 6.48 10.36 -4.65
N VAL A 116 6.79 9.35 -3.84
CA VAL A 116 7.51 9.50 -2.57
C VAL A 116 8.58 8.43 -2.46
N TYR A 117 9.70 8.78 -1.85
CA TYR A 117 10.79 7.85 -1.58
C TYR A 117 10.67 7.29 -0.16
N VAL A 118 10.64 5.96 -0.06
CA VAL A 118 10.62 5.25 1.22
C VAL A 118 11.97 4.57 1.44
N SER A 119 12.62 4.89 2.54
CA SER A 119 13.88 4.22 2.90
C SER A 119 13.58 2.94 3.67
N ARG A 120 14.14 1.83 3.20
CA ARG A 120 14.21 0.59 3.98
C ARG A 120 15.32 0.73 5.01
N ALA A 121 14.96 0.77 6.29
CA ALA A 121 15.89 1.08 7.39
C ALA A 121 17.14 0.18 7.48
N ALA A 122 17.10 -1.04 6.91
CA ALA A 122 18.20 -2.01 7.01
C ALA A 122 19.27 -1.86 5.93
N ASP A 123 18.93 -1.48 4.70
CA ASP A 123 19.82 -1.62 3.54
C ASP A 123 20.11 -0.31 2.80
N ARG A 124 19.64 0.83 3.27
CA ARG A 124 19.68 2.13 2.55
C ARG A 124 19.07 2.07 1.14
N VAL A 125 18.28 1.06 0.84
CA VAL A 125 17.53 0.98 -0.41
C VAL A 125 16.40 1.97 -0.32
N ILE A 126 16.31 2.84 -1.30
CA ILE A 126 15.25 3.84 -1.40
C ILE A 126 14.32 3.36 -2.50
N ASP A 127 13.09 3.03 -2.13
CA ASP A 127 12.05 2.69 -3.09
C ASP A 127 11.23 3.93 -3.44
N GLU A 128 11.00 4.15 -4.72
CA GLU A 128 10.00 5.12 -5.17
C GLU A 128 8.63 4.46 -5.17
N ILE A 129 7.71 4.99 -4.37
CA ILE A 129 6.32 4.58 -4.37
C ILE A 129 5.45 5.61 -5.08
N ARG A 130 4.41 5.16 -5.78
CA ARG A 130 3.43 6.04 -6.43
C ARG A 130 2.09 5.93 -5.75
N ILE A 131 1.55 7.09 -5.34
CA ILE A 131 0.27 7.22 -4.67
C ILE A 131 -0.77 7.66 -5.70
N VAL A 132 -1.76 6.81 -5.96
CA VAL A 132 -2.77 7.04 -7.00
C VAL A 132 -4.16 6.94 -6.39
N LEU A 133 -5.02 7.92 -6.67
CA LEU A 133 -6.42 7.86 -6.27
C LEU A 133 -7.11 6.70 -7.00
N CYS A 134 -7.65 5.74 -6.23
CA CYS A 134 -8.32 4.57 -6.77
C CYS A 134 -9.79 4.90 -7.11
N ARG A 135 -10.20 4.59 -8.34
CA ARG A 135 -11.59 4.75 -8.77
C ARG A 135 -12.37 3.49 -8.43
N LEU A 136 -12.79 3.36 -7.19
CA LEU A 136 -13.69 2.27 -6.81
C LEU A 136 -15.15 2.66 -7.13
N PRO A 137 -15.92 1.79 -7.80
CA PRO A 137 -17.36 1.95 -7.89
C PRO A 137 -18.00 1.98 -6.50
N LEU A 138 -19.09 2.72 -6.35
CA LEU A 138 -19.80 2.83 -5.06
C LEU A 138 -20.19 1.46 -4.49
N GLU A 139 -20.55 0.52 -5.36
CA GLU A 139 -20.88 -0.85 -4.98
C GLU A 139 -19.73 -1.59 -4.29
N GLU A 140 -18.48 -1.42 -4.78
CA GLU A 140 -17.32 -2.04 -4.15
C GLU A 140 -17.03 -1.40 -2.79
N VAL A 141 -17.14 -0.07 -2.70
CA VAL A 141 -16.97 0.64 -1.42
C VAL A 141 -18.05 0.19 -0.43
N THR A 142 -19.30 0.07 -0.87
CA THR A 142 -20.40 -0.40 -0.02
C THR A 142 -20.14 -1.83 0.50
N ARG A 143 -19.63 -2.73 -0.34
CA ARG A 143 -19.24 -4.09 0.10
C ARG A 143 -18.14 -4.11 1.16
N ILE A 144 -17.19 -3.16 1.10
CA ILE A 144 -16.18 -3.02 2.16
C ILE A 144 -16.85 -2.65 3.48
N TRP A 145 -17.80 -1.70 3.46
CA TRP A 145 -18.52 -1.27 4.65
C TRP A 145 -19.47 -2.37 5.18
N GLU A 146 -20.12 -3.13 4.31
CA GLU A 146 -20.90 -4.32 4.68
C GLU A 146 -20.04 -5.37 5.39
N ALA A 147 -18.82 -5.63 4.88
CA ALA A 147 -17.88 -6.56 5.51
C ALA A 147 -17.42 -6.10 6.90
N LEU A 148 -17.35 -4.78 7.13
CA LEU A 148 -17.06 -4.18 8.43
C LEU A 148 -18.29 -4.19 9.37
N GLN A 149 -19.48 -4.51 8.86
CA GLN A 149 -20.78 -4.43 9.57
C GLN A 149 -21.06 -3.01 10.12
N GLU A 150 -20.60 -2.00 9.40
CA GLU A 150 -20.76 -0.59 9.76
C GLU A 150 -21.55 0.17 8.68
N PRO A 151 -22.32 1.20 9.06
CA PRO A 151 -22.93 2.10 8.09
C PRO A 151 -21.88 2.76 7.21
N TYR A 152 -22.22 2.92 5.92
CA TYR A 152 -21.35 3.62 4.98
C TYR A 152 -20.94 5.01 5.52
N ARG A 153 -19.65 5.30 5.46
CA ARG A 153 -19.07 6.61 5.75
C ARG A 153 -18.31 7.14 4.56
N LEU A 154 -18.27 8.46 4.43
CA LEU A 154 -17.45 9.12 3.42
C LEU A 154 -16.00 8.70 3.57
N SER A 155 -15.45 8.12 2.52
CA SER A 155 -14.09 7.60 2.50
C SER A 155 -13.50 7.69 1.09
N VAL A 156 -12.19 7.66 0.99
CA VAL A 156 -11.46 7.66 -0.27
C VAL A 156 -10.51 6.47 -0.33
N CYS A 157 -10.37 5.91 -1.52
CA CYS A 157 -9.47 4.79 -1.75
C CYS A 157 -8.21 5.25 -2.49
N TYR A 158 -7.06 4.79 -2.03
CA TYR A 158 -5.78 5.01 -2.68
C TYR A 158 -5.07 3.70 -2.98
N LEU A 159 -4.42 3.67 -4.11
CA LEU A 159 -3.54 2.62 -4.55
C LEU A 159 -2.10 3.11 -4.43
N VAL A 160 -1.28 2.41 -3.67
CA VAL A 160 0.17 2.64 -3.61
C VAL A 160 0.86 1.55 -4.40
N ARG A 161 1.55 1.95 -5.47
CA ARG A 161 2.19 1.05 -6.42
C ARG A 161 3.67 0.91 -6.18
N VAL A 162 4.14 -0.27 -6.53
CA VAL A 162 5.56 -0.64 -6.65
C VAL A 162 6.27 -0.70 -5.32
N ILE A 163 5.90 -1.70 -4.52
CA ILE A 163 6.69 -2.14 -3.38
C ILE A 163 7.26 -3.50 -3.72
N GLU A 164 8.58 -3.58 -3.71
CA GLU A 164 9.29 -4.83 -3.91
C GLU A 164 9.59 -5.47 -2.55
N ILE A 165 9.16 -6.72 -2.39
CA ILE A 165 9.48 -7.54 -1.21
C ILE A 165 10.55 -8.53 -1.62
N ASP A 166 11.75 -8.33 -1.11
CA ASP A 166 12.87 -9.23 -1.38
C ASP A 166 12.64 -10.60 -0.74
N ALA A 167 13.01 -11.66 -1.46
CA ALA A 167 13.07 -12.99 -0.90
C ALA A 167 14.30 -13.13 0.01
N ASP A 168 14.10 -13.64 1.23
CA ASP A 168 15.19 -13.87 2.20
C ASP A 168 16.08 -15.08 1.81
N THR A 169 15.65 -15.91 0.86
CA THR A 169 16.35 -17.12 0.42
C THR A 169 16.93 -16.96 -0.97
N LEU A 170 18.14 -17.50 -1.14
CA LEU A 170 18.71 -17.75 -2.47
C LEU A 170 17.83 -18.79 -3.21
N ARG A 171 17.76 -18.69 -4.52
CA ARG A 171 17.13 -19.73 -5.31
C ARG A 171 17.81 -21.07 -4.96
N PRO A 172 17.08 -22.08 -4.50
CA PRO A 172 17.65 -23.42 -4.48
C PRO A 172 18.05 -23.73 -5.92
N ASP A 173 19.25 -24.26 -6.15
CA ASP A 173 19.75 -24.64 -7.47
C ASP A 173 18.61 -25.28 -8.25
N ALA A 174 18.08 -24.55 -9.22
CA ALA A 174 17.14 -25.09 -10.16
C ALA A 174 17.98 -26.05 -11.00
N ALA A 175 17.97 -27.35 -10.63
CA ALA A 175 18.55 -28.40 -11.43
C ALA A 175 17.99 -28.22 -12.84
N VAL A 176 18.83 -27.76 -13.75
CA VAL A 176 18.49 -27.71 -15.17
C VAL A 176 18.21 -29.14 -15.56
N ARG A 177 16.94 -29.49 -15.68
CA ARG A 177 16.56 -30.77 -16.31
C ARG A 177 16.85 -30.59 -17.78
N GLU A 178 18.01 -31.09 -18.20
CA GLU A 178 18.33 -31.26 -19.61
C GLU A 178 17.24 -32.16 -20.22
N ILE A 179 16.35 -31.57 -21.01
CA ILE A 179 15.43 -32.34 -21.84
C ILE A 179 16.21 -32.75 -23.06
N THR A 180 16.82 -33.94 -23.01
CA THR A 180 17.41 -34.58 -24.18
C THR A 180 16.26 -35.05 -25.04
N THR A 181 15.85 -34.26 -26.04
CA THR A 181 15.00 -34.70 -27.12
C THR A 181 15.79 -35.66 -27.98
N GLY A 182 15.67 -36.96 -27.71
CA GLY A 182 16.17 -37.98 -28.58
C GLY A 182 15.42 -37.96 -29.91
N MET A 183 15.98 -37.29 -30.93
CA MET A 183 15.58 -37.52 -32.32
C MET A 183 16.09 -38.87 -32.72
N GLY A 184 15.25 -39.90 -32.64
CA GLY A 184 15.44 -41.19 -33.30
C GLY A 184 15.35 -40.99 -34.80
N SER A 185 16.49 -40.95 -35.47
CA SER A 185 16.55 -41.12 -36.93
C SER A 185 16.48 -42.61 -37.24
N GLU A 186 15.31 -43.13 -37.46
CA GLU A 186 15.15 -44.40 -38.20
C GLU A 186 15.31 -44.12 -39.69
N VAL A 187 16.39 -44.62 -40.26
CA VAL A 187 16.55 -44.72 -41.70
C VAL A 187 16.10 -46.14 -42.06
N PRO A 188 15.07 -46.36 -42.88
CA PRO A 188 14.76 -47.68 -43.39
C PRO A 188 15.66 -48.02 -44.56
N SER A 189 16.16 -49.25 -44.57
CA SER A 189 16.90 -49.94 -45.65
C SER A 189 16.02 -50.26 -46.83
#